data_595642fc016e7fa3956f7121be73ec60
#
_entry.id   595642fc016e7fa3956f7121be73ec60
#
_cell.length_a   1.000
_cell.length_b   1.000
_cell.length_c   1.000
_cell.angle_alpha   90.00
_cell.angle_beta   90.00
_cell.angle_gamma   90.00
#
_symmetry.space_group_name_H-M   'P 1'
#
loop_
_entity.id
_entity.type
_entity.pdbx_description
1 polymer ?
#
loop_
_entity_poly.entity_id
_entity_poly.type
_entity_poly.pdbx_seq_one_letter_code
_entity_poly.pdbx_strand_id
1 'polypeptide(L)'
;ERQIAYAVKNKFKEIKGQEIDIGKEYLEKLIQYPIRIPRLNSKEMEFYMICLLLQKKLDTEKFAELIDYLNEQKREKFLDFDVDYELLINFDKDIADNTRDEINIAKQLSPILSAGLNGNPRQCKRFLNSLSMREKMASFRNVELDRKILAKIMLLEYFKPVLFETISSNLDDKGRSSHIREIENNDFQNNKEYEDDSWVKNWIDVEPSLAEKDLTKY
;
A
#
# COMPACT_ATOMS: atom_id res chain seq x y z
N GLU A 1 -19.58 1.68 -10.28
CA GLU A 1 -20.57 2.34 -11.15
C GLU A 1 -20.31 2.04 -12.63
N ARG A 2 -19.13 2.35 -13.21
CA ARG A 2 -18.84 2.17 -14.66
C ARG A 2 -19.07 0.74 -15.16
N GLN A 3 -18.67 -0.28 -14.42
CA GLN A 3 -18.84 -1.69 -14.81
C GLN A 3 -20.32 -2.11 -14.82
N ILE A 4 -21.09 -1.65 -13.85
CA ILE A 4 -22.53 -1.94 -13.76
C ILE A 4 -23.27 -1.21 -14.89
N ALA A 5 -22.97 0.06 -15.10
CA ALA A 5 -23.53 0.84 -16.22
C ALA A 5 -23.22 0.19 -17.58
N TYR A 6 -21.98 -0.31 -17.78
CA TYR A 6 -21.59 -1.03 -18.98
C TYR A 6 -22.35 -2.36 -19.16
N ALA A 7 -22.51 -3.13 -18.08
CA ALA A 7 -23.25 -4.39 -18.10
C ALA A 7 -24.74 -4.17 -18.43
N VAL A 8 -25.35 -3.13 -17.84
CA VAL A 8 -26.74 -2.73 -18.12
C VAL A 8 -26.87 -2.27 -19.58
N LYS A 9 -25.97 -1.43 -20.05
CA LYS A 9 -25.95 -0.96 -21.45
C LYS A 9 -25.81 -2.13 -22.43
N ASN A 10 -25.01 -3.14 -22.13
CA ASN A 10 -24.85 -4.32 -22.96
C ASN A 10 -26.11 -5.20 -22.98
N LYS A 11 -26.81 -5.35 -21.85
CA LYS A 11 -28.03 -6.14 -21.74
C LYS A 11 -29.20 -5.52 -22.47
N PHE A 12 -29.24 -4.19 -22.59
CA PHE A 12 -30.33 -3.43 -23.22
C PHE A 12 -29.94 -2.79 -24.54
N LYS A 13 -28.96 -3.37 -25.26
CA LYS A 13 -28.48 -2.88 -26.58
C LYS A 13 -29.55 -2.75 -27.65
N GLU A 14 -30.68 -3.45 -27.51
CA GLU A 14 -31.75 -3.51 -28.51
C GLU A 14 -32.76 -2.36 -28.40
N ILE A 15 -32.70 -1.54 -27.35
CA ILE A 15 -33.58 -0.39 -27.19
C ILE A 15 -33.03 0.78 -28.03
N LYS A 16 -33.47 0.85 -29.28
CA LYS A 16 -33.18 1.96 -30.21
C LYS A 16 -34.06 3.15 -29.86
N GLY A 17 -33.47 4.25 -29.46
CA GLY A 17 -34.14 5.56 -29.35
C GLY A 17 -33.59 6.40 -28.21
N GLN A 18 -32.97 7.52 -28.59
CA GLN A 18 -32.37 8.59 -27.79
C GLN A 18 -31.11 8.21 -26.98
N GLU A 19 -30.16 9.13 -26.92
CA GLU A 19 -28.92 9.09 -26.13
C GLU A 19 -29.18 9.16 -24.58
N ILE A 20 -30.12 8.34 -24.11
CA ILE A 20 -30.35 8.20 -22.68
C ILE A 20 -29.32 7.22 -22.16
N ASP A 21 -28.51 7.64 -21.17
CA ASP A 21 -27.60 6.73 -20.48
C ASP A 21 -28.40 5.78 -19.57
N ILE A 22 -29.00 4.77 -20.22
CA ILE A 22 -29.84 3.73 -19.56
C ILE A 22 -29.13 3.14 -18.34
N GLY A 23 -27.79 3.06 -18.39
CA GLY A 23 -27.01 2.57 -17.28
C GLY A 23 -27.06 3.49 -16.06
N LYS A 24 -27.04 4.80 -16.28
CA LYS A 24 -27.13 5.80 -15.22
C LYS A 24 -28.53 5.87 -14.64
N GLU A 25 -29.56 5.94 -15.48
CA GLU A 25 -30.96 5.96 -15.02
C GLU A 25 -31.33 4.69 -14.23
N TYR A 26 -30.85 3.52 -14.68
CA TYR A 26 -31.06 2.27 -13.95
C TYR A 26 -30.38 2.28 -12.59
N LEU A 27 -29.17 2.80 -12.49
CA LEU A 27 -28.47 2.94 -11.21
C LEU A 27 -29.16 3.95 -10.29
N GLU A 28 -29.67 5.05 -10.80
CA GLU A 28 -30.42 6.04 -10.02
C GLU A 28 -31.74 5.46 -9.46
N LYS A 29 -32.38 4.53 -10.18
CA LYS A 29 -33.56 3.81 -9.66
C LYS A 29 -33.23 2.77 -8.61
N LEU A 30 -32.05 2.13 -8.71
CA LEU A 30 -31.62 1.11 -7.74
C LEU A 30 -31.01 1.72 -6.48
N ILE A 31 -30.32 2.85 -6.62
CA ILE A 31 -29.58 3.49 -5.52
C ILE A 31 -30.29 4.81 -5.18
N GLN A 32 -31.26 4.73 -4.28
CA GLN A 32 -32.05 5.89 -3.85
C GLN A 32 -31.21 6.89 -3.04
N TYR A 33 -30.17 6.43 -2.34
CA TYR A 33 -29.28 7.27 -1.52
C TYR A 33 -27.81 6.92 -1.81
N PRO A 34 -27.17 7.58 -2.81
CA PRO A 34 -25.77 7.33 -3.13
C PRO A 34 -24.85 7.94 -2.05
N ILE A 35 -24.47 7.14 -1.07
CA ILE A 35 -23.45 7.53 -0.08
C ILE A 35 -22.08 7.25 -0.66
N ARG A 36 -21.26 8.29 -0.83
CA ARG A 36 -19.85 8.15 -1.21
C ARG A 36 -19.01 8.00 0.05
N ILE A 37 -18.40 6.83 0.21
CA ILE A 37 -17.40 6.64 1.25
C ILE A 37 -16.15 7.45 0.87
N PRO A 38 -15.67 8.37 1.73
CA PRO A 38 -14.47 9.13 1.45
C PRO A 38 -13.25 8.20 1.31
N ARG A 39 -12.26 8.66 0.56
CA ARG A 39 -10.99 7.94 0.44
C ARG A 39 -10.18 8.18 1.70
N LEU A 40 -9.41 7.18 2.12
CA LEU A 40 -8.51 7.34 3.24
C LEU A 40 -7.38 8.31 2.87
N ASN A 41 -7.11 9.28 3.73
CA ASN A 41 -5.92 10.10 3.65
C ASN A 41 -4.67 9.30 4.12
N SER A 42 -3.48 9.90 4.08
CA SER A 42 -2.24 9.20 4.44
C SER A 42 -2.24 8.69 5.89
N LYS A 43 -2.72 9.50 6.85
CA LYS A 43 -2.79 9.13 8.28
C LYS A 43 -3.85 8.03 8.54
N GLU A 44 -4.98 8.11 7.88
CA GLU A 44 -6.00 7.07 7.95
C GLU A 44 -5.53 5.76 7.32
N MET A 45 -4.77 5.84 6.21
CA MET A 45 -4.15 4.68 5.58
C MET A 45 -3.11 4.06 6.49
N GLU A 46 -2.27 4.87 7.14
CA GLU A 46 -1.28 4.43 8.12
C GLU A 46 -1.94 3.68 9.28
N PHE A 47 -2.94 4.30 9.91
CA PHE A 47 -3.71 3.67 10.98
C PHE A 47 -4.32 2.33 10.54
N TYR A 48 -4.94 2.31 9.35
CA TYR A 48 -5.52 1.09 8.79
C TYR A 48 -4.46 -0.01 8.57
N MET A 49 -3.28 0.36 8.06
CA MET A 49 -2.17 -0.59 7.86
C MET A 49 -1.66 -1.14 9.20
N ILE A 50 -1.46 -0.27 10.19
CA ILE A 50 -1.05 -0.67 11.53
C ILE A 50 -2.06 -1.70 12.08
N CYS A 51 -3.36 -1.39 12.05
CA CYS A 51 -4.39 -2.32 12.53
C CYS A 51 -4.34 -3.68 11.80
N LEU A 52 -4.15 -3.69 10.47
CA LEU A 52 -4.06 -4.94 9.70
C LEU A 52 -2.81 -5.76 10.03
N LEU A 53 -1.68 -5.11 10.31
CA LEU A 53 -0.44 -5.78 10.65
C LEU A 53 -0.48 -6.33 12.08
N LEU A 54 -0.99 -5.55 13.03
CA LEU A 54 -1.15 -5.95 14.43
C LEU A 54 -2.17 -7.09 14.57
N GLN A 55 -3.27 -7.07 13.80
CA GLN A 55 -4.25 -8.17 13.78
C GLN A 55 -3.63 -9.53 13.45
N LYS A 56 -2.53 -9.56 12.68
CA LYS A 56 -1.84 -10.81 12.33
C LYS A 56 -0.88 -11.31 13.41
N LYS A 57 -0.49 -10.44 14.33
CA LYS A 57 0.50 -10.72 15.39
C LYS A 57 -0.16 -11.04 16.73
N LEU A 58 -1.31 -10.44 16.98
CA LEU A 58 -2.01 -10.56 18.26
C LEU A 58 -3.15 -11.57 18.14
N ASP A 59 -3.48 -12.20 19.27
CA ASP A 59 -4.72 -12.95 19.39
C ASP A 59 -5.95 -12.03 19.33
N THR A 60 -7.12 -12.61 19.15
CA THR A 60 -8.35 -11.85 18.90
C THR A 60 -8.75 -10.97 20.09
N GLU A 61 -8.53 -11.44 21.32
CA GLU A 61 -8.90 -10.74 22.55
C GLU A 61 -7.99 -9.51 22.77
N LYS A 62 -6.68 -9.74 22.75
CA LYS A 62 -5.68 -8.66 22.84
C LYS A 62 -5.81 -7.62 21.73
N PHE A 63 -6.13 -8.07 20.51
CA PHE A 63 -6.35 -7.15 19.40
C PHE A 63 -7.60 -6.30 19.61
N ALA A 64 -8.69 -6.85 20.15
CA ALA A 64 -9.90 -6.10 20.46
C ALA A 64 -9.64 -5.03 21.54
N GLU A 65 -8.97 -5.40 22.64
CA GLU A 65 -8.56 -4.47 23.69
C GLU A 65 -7.70 -3.31 23.15
N LEU A 66 -6.72 -3.65 22.29
CA LEU A 66 -5.88 -2.63 21.65
C LEU A 66 -6.68 -1.68 20.77
N ILE A 67 -7.61 -2.19 19.96
CA ILE A 67 -8.44 -1.34 19.08
C ILE A 67 -9.33 -0.40 19.91
N ASP A 68 -9.89 -0.87 21.00
CA ASP A 68 -10.69 -0.04 21.90
C ASP A 68 -9.83 1.07 22.52
N TYR A 69 -8.64 0.74 23.03
CA TYR A 69 -7.68 1.71 23.53
C TYR A 69 -7.28 2.76 22.47
N LEU A 70 -6.92 2.32 21.25
CA LEU A 70 -6.55 3.23 20.17
C LEU A 70 -7.70 4.15 19.74
N ASN A 71 -8.93 3.65 19.76
CA ASN A 71 -10.12 4.46 19.48
C ASN A 71 -10.39 5.52 20.54
N GLU A 72 -10.15 5.22 21.83
CA GLU A 72 -10.23 6.19 22.92
C GLU A 72 -9.17 7.28 22.74
N GLN A 73 -7.92 6.89 22.53
CA GLN A 73 -6.82 7.84 22.29
C GLN A 73 -7.06 8.72 21.07
N LYS A 74 -7.64 8.17 20.01
CA LYS A 74 -8.01 8.91 18.80
C LYS A 74 -9.11 9.94 19.06
N ARG A 75 -10.07 9.65 19.94
CA ARG A 75 -11.11 10.61 20.35
C ARG A 75 -10.54 11.75 21.18
N GLU A 76 -9.59 11.47 22.06
CA GLU A 76 -8.96 12.45 22.92
C GLU A 76 -8.00 13.38 22.17
N LYS A 77 -7.13 12.82 21.33
CA LYS A 77 -6.06 13.56 20.62
C LYS A 77 -6.50 14.14 19.27
N PHE A 78 -7.60 13.66 18.72
CA PHE A 78 -8.20 14.08 17.45
C PHE A 78 -7.19 14.31 16.31
N LEU A 79 -6.74 15.55 16.06
CA LEU A 79 -5.81 15.89 14.97
C LEU A 79 -4.36 15.45 15.24
N ASP A 80 -3.97 15.35 16.51
CA ASP A 80 -2.61 14.99 16.94
C ASP A 80 -2.46 13.48 17.20
N PHE A 81 -3.48 12.70 16.84
CA PHE A 81 -3.43 11.24 17.02
C PHE A 81 -2.44 10.60 16.06
N ASP A 82 -1.45 9.94 16.62
CA ASP A 82 -0.49 9.11 15.92
C ASP A 82 -0.26 7.80 16.69
N VAL A 83 -0.16 6.69 15.99
CA VAL A 83 0.19 5.41 16.60
C VAL A 83 1.70 5.26 16.53
N ASP A 84 2.36 5.53 17.62
CA ASP A 84 3.79 5.38 17.79
C ASP A 84 4.13 4.32 18.85
N TYR A 85 5.43 4.09 19.00
CA TYR A 85 5.93 3.14 19.98
C TYR A 85 5.60 3.56 21.43
N GLU A 86 5.62 4.86 21.75
CA GLU A 86 5.32 5.39 23.06
C GLU A 86 3.85 5.16 23.43
N LEU A 87 2.94 5.38 22.48
CA LEU A 87 1.52 5.10 22.68
C LEU A 87 1.28 3.62 22.99
N LEU A 88 1.97 2.72 22.30
CA LEU A 88 1.82 1.28 22.53
C LEU A 88 2.46 0.81 23.83
N ILE A 89 3.57 1.40 24.29
CA ILE A 89 4.14 1.11 25.60
C ILE A 89 3.13 1.40 26.72
N ASN A 90 2.37 2.50 26.59
CA ASN A 90 1.34 2.87 27.57
C ASN A 90 0.17 1.89 27.61
N PHE A 91 -0.04 1.12 26.54
CA PHE A 91 -1.01 0.03 26.52
C PHE A 91 -0.41 -1.27 27.03
N ASP A 92 0.66 -1.73 26.41
CA ASP A 92 1.35 -2.99 26.76
C ASP A 92 2.77 -2.97 26.17
N LYS A 93 3.78 -3.05 27.04
CA LYS A 93 5.18 -2.97 26.63
C LYS A 93 5.59 -4.14 25.73
N ASP A 94 5.13 -5.36 26.03
CA ASP A 94 5.50 -6.54 25.27
C ASP A 94 4.91 -6.47 23.84
N ILE A 95 3.71 -5.93 23.71
CA ILE A 95 3.10 -5.66 22.41
C ILE A 95 3.91 -4.60 21.66
N ALA A 96 4.29 -3.50 22.30
CA ALA A 96 5.08 -2.44 21.69
C ALA A 96 6.43 -2.97 21.16
N ASP A 97 7.14 -3.75 21.95
CA ASP A 97 8.43 -4.32 21.57
C ASP A 97 8.31 -5.31 20.40
N ASN A 98 7.28 -6.18 20.43
CA ASN A 98 7.07 -7.20 19.40
C ASN A 98 6.49 -6.68 18.08
N THR A 99 5.95 -5.45 18.05
CA THR A 99 5.26 -4.89 16.88
C THR A 99 5.92 -3.64 16.31
N ARG A 100 7.11 -3.30 16.78
CA ARG A 100 7.85 -2.11 16.36
C ARG A 100 8.10 -2.06 14.86
N ASP A 101 8.46 -3.20 14.27
CA ASP A 101 8.72 -3.28 12.83
C ASP A 101 7.45 -3.09 12.00
N GLU A 102 6.30 -3.59 12.48
CA GLU A 102 5.01 -3.41 11.84
C GLU A 102 4.62 -1.93 11.76
N ILE A 103 4.83 -1.18 12.85
CA ILE A 103 4.55 0.25 12.89
C ILE A 103 5.48 0.99 11.93
N ASN A 104 6.78 0.71 11.96
CA ASN A 104 7.75 1.35 11.09
C ASN A 104 7.44 1.10 9.62
N ILE A 105 7.10 -0.13 9.24
CA ILE A 105 6.70 -0.46 7.87
C ILE A 105 5.42 0.28 7.48
N ALA A 106 4.40 0.31 8.34
CA ALA A 106 3.19 1.04 8.05
C ALA A 106 3.45 2.53 7.82
N LYS A 107 4.25 3.16 8.67
CA LYS A 107 4.62 4.58 8.55
C LYS A 107 5.38 4.88 7.26
N GLN A 108 6.30 4.02 6.86
CA GLN A 108 7.07 4.20 5.63
C GLN A 108 6.25 3.99 4.36
N LEU A 109 5.34 3.00 4.36
CA LEU A 109 4.59 2.65 3.16
C LEU A 109 3.30 3.46 2.97
N SER A 110 2.71 3.97 4.06
CA SER A 110 1.40 4.63 4.01
C SER A 110 1.34 5.85 3.09
N PRO A 111 2.34 6.75 3.00
CA PRO A 111 2.29 7.90 2.12
C PRO A 111 2.22 7.47 0.65
N ILE A 112 3.05 6.51 0.26
CA ILE A 112 3.14 6.02 -1.12
C ILE A 112 1.90 5.22 -1.50
N LEU A 113 1.46 4.32 -0.62
CA LEU A 113 0.25 3.54 -0.86
C LEU A 113 -1.00 4.42 -0.89
N SER A 114 -1.10 5.42 -0.02
CA SER A 114 -2.22 6.35 -0.03
C SER A 114 -2.30 7.12 -1.35
N ALA A 115 -1.20 7.69 -1.81
CA ALA A 115 -1.12 8.42 -3.06
C ALA A 115 -1.39 7.48 -4.27
N GLY A 116 -0.67 6.37 -4.36
CA GLY A 116 -0.74 5.46 -5.50
C GLY A 116 -2.07 4.67 -5.58
N LEU A 117 -2.65 4.30 -4.44
CA LEU A 117 -3.94 3.57 -4.37
C LEU A 117 -5.15 4.50 -4.25
N ASN A 118 -4.95 5.81 -4.29
CA ASN A 118 -6.04 6.77 -4.16
C ASN A 118 -6.85 6.58 -2.86
N GLY A 119 -6.19 6.23 -1.77
CA GLY A 119 -6.83 5.99 -0.47
C GLY A 119 -7.79 4.78 -0.45
N ASN A 120 -7.56 3.76 -1.28
CA ASN A 120 -8.43 2.58 -1.37
C ASN A 120 -7.99 1.48 -0.38
N PRO A 121 -8.73 1.25 0.73
CA PRO A 121 -8.34 0.30 1.77
C PRO A 121 -8.30 -1.16 1.27
N ARG A 122 -9.16 -1.52 0.31
CA ARG A 122 -9.17 -2.87 -0.25
C ARG A 122 -7.88 -3.18 -1.01
N GLN A 123 -7.36 -2.23 -1.78
CA GLN A 123 -6.11 -2.41 -2.51
C GLN A 123 -4.91 -2.43 -1.55
N CYS A 124 -4.92 -1.60 -0.51
CA CYS A 124 -3.94 -1.64 0.57
C CYS A 124 -3.90 -3.03 1.24
N LYS A 125 -5.05 -3.57 1.65
CA LYS A 125 -5.13 -4.93 2.22
C LYS A 125 -4.59 -5.99 1.26
N ARG A 126 -4.88 -5.89 -0.04
CA ARG A 126 -4.34 -6.81 -1.06
C ARG A 126 -2.82 -6.73 -1.15
N PHE A 127 -2.25 -5.52 -1.14
CA PHE A 127 -0.81 -5.33 -1.14
C PHE A 127 -0.16 -5.98 0.08
N LEU A 128 -0.66 -5.71 1.31
CA LEU A 128 -0.14 -6.32 2.54
C LEU A 128 -0.30 -7.85 2.58
N ASN A 129 -1.37 -8.39 1.99
CA ASN A 129 -1.54 -9.83 1.87
C ASN A 129 -0.53 -10.45 0.89
N SER A 130 -0.27 -9.78 -0.25
CA SER A 130 0.76 -10.21 -1.21
C SER A 130 2.16 -10.17 -0.58
N LEU A 131 2.48 -9.11 0.18
CA LEU A 131 3.74 -9.02 0.93
C LEU A 131 3.90 -10.21 1.88
N SER A 132 2.91 -10.45 2.74
CA SER A 132 2.94 -11.59 3.69
C SER A 132 3.01 -12.95 2.98
N MET A 133 2.38 -13.08 1.82
CA MET A 133 2.44 -14.33 1.03
C MET A 133 3.84 -14.57 0.49
N ARG A 134 4.50 -13.54 -0.07
CA ARG A 134 5.88 -13.64 -0.58
C ARG A 134 6.86 -13.98 0.54
N GLU A 135 6.74 -13.35 1.70
CA GLU A 135 7.55 -13.68 2.88
C GLU A 135 7.41 -15.17 3.26
N LYS A 136 6.19 -15.67 3.33
CA LYS A 136 5.94 -17.09 3.63
C LYS A 136 6.52 -18.02 2.57
N MET A 137 6.34 -17.69 1.29
CA MET A 137 6.90 -18.50 0.19
C MET A 137 8.44 -18.55 0.24
N ALA A 138 9.10 -17.42 0.54
CA ALA A 138 10.54 -17.36 0.72
C ALA A 138 10.99 -18.22 1.91
N SER A 139 10.29 -18.12 3.04
CA SER A 139 10.55 -18.93 4.22
C SER A 139 10.44 -20.43 3.94
N PHE A 140 9.42 -20.88 3.18
CA PHE A 140 9.29 -22.28 2.76
C PHE A 140 10.46 -22.78 1.88
N ARG A 141 11.12 -21.87 1.16
CA ARG A 141 12.27 -22.17 0.32
C ARG A 141 13.61 -21.93 1.05
N ASN A 142 13.59 -21.62 2.34
CA ASN A 142 14.75 -21.23 3.15
C ASN A 142 15.52 -20.03 2.53
N VAL A 143 14.79 -19.10 1.92
CA VAL A 143 15.34 -17.84 1.43
C VAL A 143 15.02 -16.75 2.44
N GLU A 144 16.07 -16.16 3.00
CA GLU A 144 15.91 -15.01 3.90
C GLU A 144 15.73 -13.74 3.08
N LEU A 145 14.56 -13.12 3.22
CA LEU A 145 14.25 -11.82 2.62
C LEU A 145 14.19 -10.74 3.71
N ASP A 146 14.78 -9.59 3.41
CA ASP A 146 14.50 -8.38 4.19
C ASP A 146 13.11 -7.86 3.78
N ARG A 147 12.22 -7.79 4.77
CA ARG A 147 10.82 -7.37 4.55
C ARG A 147 10.69 -5.96 4.00
N LYS A 148 11.59 -5.04 4.41
CA LYS A 148 11.56 -3.65 3.95
C LYS A 148 12.00 -3.55 2.49
N ILE A 149 13.05 -4.29 2.12
CA ILE A 149 13.51 -4.40 0.73
C ILE A 149 12.42 -4.99 -0.14
N LEU A 150 11.82 -6.11 0.28
CA LEU A 150 10.73 -6.75 -0.44
C LEU A 150 9.55 -5.79 -0.65
N ALA A 151 9.14 -5.07 0.40
CA ALA A 151 8.05 -4.11 0.31
C ALA A 151 8.37 -2.97 -0.67
N LYS A 152 9.59 -2.41 -0.63
CA LYS A 152 10.03 -1.34 -1.53
C LYS A 152 10.06 -1.78 -2.99
N ILE A 153 10.54 -3.00 -3.26
CA ILE A 153 10.53 -3.60 -4.61
C ILE A 153 9.10 -3.87 -5.09
N MET A 154 8.25 -4.42 -4.23
CA MET A 154 6.84 -4.67 -4.55
C MET A 154 6.07 -3.38 -4.87
N LEU A 155 6.39 -2.25 -4.22
CA LEU A 155 5.83 -0.95 -4.58
C LEU A 155 6.21 -0.58 -6.02
N LEU A 156 7.48 -0.77 -6.39
CA LEU A 156 7.97 -0.49 -7.73
C LEU A 156 7.26 -1.36 -8.78
N GLU A 157 7.22 -2.68 -8.54
CA GLU A 157 6.51 -3.64 -9.40
C GLU A 157 5.03 -3.27 -9.60
N TYR A 158 4.37 -2.84 -8.53
CA TYR A 158 2.94 -2.54 -8.56
C TYR A 158 2.61 -1.23 -9.28
N PHE A 159 3.42 -0.18 -9.06
CA PHE A 159 3.12 1.17 -9.56
C PHE A 159 3.90 1.57 -10.82
N LYS A 160 5.07 0.97 -11.03
CA LYS A 160 5.98 1.26 -12.15
C LYS A 160 6.50 -0.04 -12.78
N PRO A 161 5.61 -0.89 -13.35
CA PRO A 161 6.00 -2.20 -13.85
C PRO A 161 7.08 -2.14 -14.91
N VAL A 162 7.07 -1.14 -15.80
CA VAL A 162 8.09 -0.98 -16.85
C VAL A 162 9.46 -0.70 -16.24
N LEU A 163 9.54 0.19 -15.25
CA LEU A 163 10.80 0.47 -14.54
C LEU A 163 11.28 -0.77 -13.79
N PHE A 164 10.37 -1.49 -13.14
CA PHE A 164 10.68 -2.75 -12.47
C PHE A 164 11.26 -3.80 -13.43
N GLU A 165 10.66 -3.99 -14.60
CA GLU A 165 11.18 -4.90 -15.63
C GLU A 165 12.56 -4.48 -16.13
N THR A 166 12.78 -3.18 -16.35
CA THR A 166 14.09 -2.65 -16.74
C THR A 166 15.16 -2.94 -15.68
N ILE A 167 14.83 -2.73 -14.41
CA ILE A 167 15.73 -3.00 -13.28
C ILE A 167 16.04 -4.49 -13.17
N SER A 168 15.01 -5.33 -13.17
CA SER A 168 15.16 -6.79 -12.98
C SER A 168 15.92 -7.48 -14.12
N SER A 169 15.84 -6.92 -15.33
CA SER A 169 16.54 -7.44 -16.51
C SER A 169 18.00 -6.97 -16.61
N ASN A 170 18.41 -5.96 -15.83
CA ASN A 170 19.72 -5.32 -15.90
C ASN A 170 20.44 -5.33 -14.53
N LEU A 171 20.44 -6.47 -13.85
CA LEU A 171 21.25 -6.66 -12.65
C LEU A 171 22.70 -7.00 -13.01
N ASP A 172 23.66 -6.46 -12.25
CA ASP A 172 25.09 -6.84 -12.38
C ASP A 172 25.37 -8.22 -11.77
N ASP A 173 26.62 -8.70 -11.91
CA ASP A 173 27.03 -10.00 -11.35
C ASP A 173 26.89 -10.10 -9.81
N LYS A 174 26.68 -8.98 -9.14
CA LYS A 174 26.44 -8.89 -7.69
C LYS A 174 24.96 -8.64 -7.36
N GLY A 175 24.09 -8.77 -8.35
CA GLY A 175 22.64 -8.58 -8.18
C GLY A 175 22.21 -7.12 -7.94
N ARG A 176 23.03 -6.12 -8.29
CA ARG A 176 22.73 -4.70 -8.10
C ARG A 176 22.29 -4.06 -9.40
N SER A 177 21.47 -3.03 -9.30
CA SER A 177 20.97 -2.28 -10.45
C SER A 177 21.63 -0.90 -10.55
N SER A 178 22.24 -0.60 -11.72
CA SER A 178 22.71 0.76 -12.03
C SER A 178 21.56 1.76 -12.10
N HIS A 179 20.40 1.33 -12.63
CA HIS A 179 19.20 2.17 -12.72
C HIS A 179 18.70 2.61 -11.33
N ILE A 180 18.67 1.71 -10.34
CA ILE A 180 18.29 2.09 -8.97
C ILE A 180 19.30 3.05 -8.37
N ARG A 181 20.58 2.79 -8.55
CA ARG A 181 21.64 3.67 -8.04
C ARG A 181 21.53 5.09 -8.62
N GLU A 182 21.31 5.21 -9.93
CA GLU A 182 21.09 6.49 -10.60
C GLU A 182 19.86 7.21 -10.03
N ILE A 183 18.71 6.53 -9.98
CA ILE A 183 17.45 7.10 -9.49
C ILE A 183 17.55 7.53 -8.02
N GLU A 184 18.10 6.69 -7.15
CA GLU A 184 18.25 7.02 -5.72
C GLU A 184 19.30 8.14 -5.47
N ASN A 185 20.23 8.36 -6.40
CA ASN A 185 21.15 9.49 -6.38
C ASN A 185 20.60 10.75 -7.08
N ASN A 186 19.32 10.75 -7.47
CA ASN A 186 18.70 11.81 -8.27
C ASN A 186 19.42 12.09 -9.60
N ASP A 187 20.08 11.08 -10.17
CA ASP A 187 20.64 11.12 -11.51
C ASP A 187 19.71 10.38 -12.48
N PHE A 188 19.00 11.15 -13.30
CA PHE A 188 17.99 10.62 -14.22
C PHE A 188 18.48 10.58 -15.68
N GLN A 189 19.80 10.60 -15.94
CA GLN A 189 20.32 10.64 -17.30
C GLN A 189 19.79 9.50 -18.19
N ASN A 190 19.71 8.28 -17.65
CA ASN A 190 19.16 7.11 -18.33
C ASN A 190 17.67 6.84 -18.03
N ASN A 191 17.07 7.65 -17.17
CA ASN A 191 15.72 7.47 -16.65
C ASN A 191 14.93 8.80 -16.67
N LYS A 192 15.13 9.63 -17.69
CA LYS A 192 14.57 11.00 -17.81
C LYS A 192 13.05 11.07 -17.66
N GLU A 193 12.33 10.03 -18.05
CA GLU A 193 10.88 9.94 -17.94
C GLU A 193 10.39 9.92 -16.48
N TYR A 194 11.26 9.63 -15.51
CA TYR A 194 10.94 9.57 -14.08
C TYR A 194 11.44 10.79 -13.30
N GLU A 195 12.17 11.71 -13.90
CA GLU A 195 12.77 12.89 -13.26
C GLU A 195 11.71 13.78 -12.57
N ASP A 196 10.57 13.97 -13.21
CA ASP A 196 9.46 14.76 -12.67
C ASP A 196 8.33 13.91 -12.05
N ASP A 197 8.53 12.61 -11.94
CA ASP A 197 7.52 11.70 -11.38
C ASP A 197 7.48 11.80 -9.84
N SER A 198 6.44 12.43 -9.32
CA SER A 198 6.27 12.63 -7.88
C SER A 198 6.19 11.32 -7.09
N TRP A 199 5.68 10.25 -7.71
CA TRP A 199 5.61 8.94 -7.07
C TRP A 199 7.02 8.35 -6.92
N VAL A 200 7.87 8.45 -7.95
CA VAL A 200 9.27 7.97 -7.91
C VAL A 200 10.06 8.75 -6.87
N LYS A 201 9.90 10.07 -6.78
CA LYS A 201 10.53 10.90 -5.75
C LYS A 201 10.18 10.43 -4.33
N ASN A 202 8.91 10.18 -4.06
CA ASN A 202 8.48 9.63 -2.77
C ASN A 202 8.98 8.20 -2.53
N TRP A 203 9.11 7.39 -3.59
CA TRP A 203 9.61 6.02 -3.47
C TRP A 203 11.11 5.97 -3.13
N ILE A 204 11.90 6.92 -3.62
CA ILE A 204 13.32 7.07 -3.27
C ILE A 204 13.49 7.22 -1.77
N ASP A 205 12.64 8.03 -1.12
CA ASP A 205 12.69 8.32 0.31
C ASP A 205 12.31 7.14 1.21
N VAL A 206 11.81 6.04 0.64
CA VAL A 206 11.51 4.82 1.42
C VAL A 206 12.79 4.09 1.79
N GLU A 207 13.00 3.88 3.07
CA GLU A 207 14.12 3.08 3.56
C GLU A 207 13.82 1.55 3.48
N PRO A 208 14.85 0.73 3.20
CA PRO A 208 16.26 1.12 2.97
C PRO A 208 16.54 1.51 1.51
N SER A 209 17.68 2.19 1.27
CA SER A 209 18.24 2.34 -0.08
C SER A 209 18.49 0.96 -0.69
N LEU A 210 18.20 0.82 -1.98
CA LEU A 210 18.42 -0.40 -2.76
C LEU A 210 19.68 -0.35 -3.63
N ALA A 211 20.34 0.81 -3.75
CA ALA A 211 21.45 1.07 -4.67
C ALA A 211 22.59 0.05 -4.57
N GLU A 212 22.90 -0.42 -3.36
CA GLU A 212 23.99 -1.37 -3.10
C GLU A 212 23.50 -2.74 -2.64
N LYS A 213 22.20 -3.03 -2.76
CA LYS A 213 21.61 -4.31 -2.32
C LYS A 213 21.67 -5.35 -3.45
N ASP A 214 21.90 -6.60 -3.05
CA ASP A 214 21.70 -7.74 -3.93
C ASP A 214 20.20 -8.02 -4.03
N LEU A 215 19.66 -7.83 -5.23
CA LEU A 215 18.25 -7.94 -5.55
C LEU A 215 17.88 -9.28 -6.21
N THR A 216 18.83 -10.17 -6.46
CA THR A 216 18.61 -11.44 -7.20
C THR A 216 17.59 -12.36 -6.55
N LYS A 217 17.39 -12.23 -5.23
CA LYS A 217 16.46 -13.06 -4.46
C LYS A 217 15.05 -12.47 -4.30
N TYR A 218 14.84 -11.24 -4.76
CA TYR A 218 13.56 -10.53 -4.69
C TYR A 218 12.84 -10.55 -6.04
#